data_f50f91ec3f558f0ad743f97661c1b7f3
#
_entry.id   f50f91ec3f558f0ad743f97661c1b7f3
#
_cell.length_a   1.000
_cell.length_b   1.000
_cell.length_c   1.000
_cell.angle_alpha   90.00
_cell.angle_beta   90.00
_cell.angle_gamma   90.00
#
_symmetry.space_group_name_H-M   'P 1'
#
loop_
_entity.id
_entity.type
_entity.pdbx_description
1 polymer ?
#
loop_
_entity_poly.entity_id
_entity_poly.type
_entity_poly.pdbx_seq_one_letter_code
_entity_poly.pdbx_strand_id
1 'polypeptide(L)'
;MTKNFKNWLINNGYKLFTGNNQPSTVFDYLTGVRYVCQWEGKTMDELAESISDVLPKYIDGGEYFVRGRMKSRAVRCGLRQFNKFVMESQAA
;
A
#
# COMPACT_ATOMS: atom_id res chain seq x y z
N MET A 1 5.50 -9.25 7.23
CA MET A 1 5.41 -7.95 6.54
C MET A 1 4.00 -7.38 6.55
N THR A 2 2.99 -8.13 6.12
CA THR A 2 1.59 -7.64 6.07
C THR A 2 1.10 -7.14 7.43
N LYS A 3 1.31 -7.92 8.48
CA LYS A 3 0.90 -7.55 9.85
C LYS A 3 1.61 -6.29 10.33
N ASN A 4 2.89 -6.15 10.02
CA ASN A 4 3.67 -4.99 10.42
C ASN A 4 3.18 -3.72 9.74
N PHE A 5 2.88 -3.79 8.44
CA PHE A 5 2.33 -2.66 7.71
C PHE A 5 0.94 -2.29 8.22
N LYS A 6 0.10 -3.29 8.48
CA LYS A 6 -1.24 -3.07 9.04
C LYS A 6 -1.14 -2.30 10.37
N ASN A 7 -0.28 -2.75 11.27
CA ASN A 7 -0.10 -2.11 12.58
C ASN A 7 0.45 -0.70 12.42
N TRP A 8 1.38 -0.50 11.48
CA TRP A 8 1.92 0.82 11.20
C TRP A 8 0.82 1.79 10.73
N LEU A 9 -0.07 1.33 9.86
CA LEU A 9 -1.20 2.15 9.41
C LEU A 9 -2.10 2.55 10.58
N ILE A 10 -2.44 1.61 11.44
CA ILE A 10 -3.27 1.87 12.61
C ILE A 10 -2.59 2.89 13.52
N ASN A 11 -1.30 2.75 13.76
CA ASN A 11 -0.52 3.66 14.60
C ASN A 11 -0.40 5.06 14.00
N ASN A 12 -0.57 5.19 12.69
CA ASN A 12 -0.56 6.47 12.00
C ASN A 12 -1.95 7.09 11.82
N GLY A 13 -2.94 6.56 12.51
CA GLY A 13 -4.28 7.16 12.58
C GLY A 13 -5.29 6.61 11.58
N TYR A 14 -4.91 5.64 10.76
CA TYR A 14 -5.86 5.02 9.83
C TYR A 14 -6.70 3.98 10.56
N LYS A 15 -7.98 3.91 10.21
CA LYS A 15 -8.91 3.04 10.93
C LYS A 15 -9.06 1.70 10.24
N LEU A 16 -9.18 0.64 11.04
CA LEU A 16 -9.44 -0.71 10.57
C LEU A 16 -10.90 -0.88 10.17
N PHE A 17 -11.81 -0.35 11.01
CA PHE A 17 -13.26 -0.40 10.77
C PHE A 17 -13.87 0.99 10.90
N THR A 18 -14.96 1.22 10.17
CA THR A 18 -15.79 2.41 10.34
C THR A 18 -16.68 2.25 11.59
N GLY A 19 -17.40 3.30 11.96
CA GLY A 19 -18.36 3.24 13.06
C GLY A 19 -19.46 2.19 12.87
N ASN A 20 -19.73 1.76 11.62
CA ASN A 20 -20.70 0.74 11.28
C ASN A 20 -20.08 -0.64 11.07
N ASN A 21 -18.87 -0.87 11.57
CA ASN A 21 -18.11 -2.12 11.43
C ASN A 21 -17.83 -2.52 9.98
N GLN A 22 -17.79 -1.56 9.07
CA GLN A 22 -17.39 -1.82 7.69
C GLN A 22 -15.88 -1.70 7.54
N PRO A 23 -15.25 -2.50 6.66
CA PRO A 23 -13.83 -2.34 6.39
C PRO A 23 -13.50 -0.89 5.99
N SER A 24 -12.44 -0.34 6.57
CA SER A 24 -12.06 1.05 6.36
C SER A 24 -10.72 1.14 5.64
N THR A 25 -10.08 2.30 5.71
CA THR A 25 -8.87 2.66 4.96
C THR A 25 -7.75 1.63 5.08
N VAL A 26 -7.53 1.06 6.27
CA VAL A 26 -6.47 0.06 6.46
C VAL A 26 -6.69 -1.14 5.55
N PHE A 27 -7.91 -1.67 5.47
CA PHE A 27 -8.22 -2.79 4.58
C PHE A 27 -8.06 -2.40 3.12
N ASP A 28 -8.50 -1.20 2.73
CA ASP A 28 -8.39 -0.73 1.36
C ASP A 28 -6.93 -0.62 0.94
N TYR A 29 -6.08 -0.07 1.80
CA TYR A 29 -4.66 0.08 1.51
C TYR A 29 -3.95 -1.27 1.44
N LEU A 30 -4.26 -2.18 2.36
CA LEU A 30 -3.71 -3.54 2.32
C LEU A 30 -4.11 -4.25 1.03
N THR A 31 -5.38 -4.15 0.66
CA THR A 31 -5.89 -4.75 -0.57
C THR A 31 -5.19 -4.17 -1.80
N GLY A 32 -5.01 -2.84 -1.83
CA GLY A 32 -4.32 -2.17 -2.92
C GLY A 32 -2.89 -2.66 -3.08
N VAL A 33 -2.15 -2.76 -1.98
CA VAL A 33 -0.77 -3.27 -2.01
C VAL A 33 -0.72 -4.72 -2.47
N ARG A 34 -1.68 -5.55 -2.05
CA ARG A 34 -1.76 -6.95 -2.50
C ARG A 34 -1.99 -7.06 -4.01
N TYR A 35 -2.82 -6.18 -4.58
CA TYR A 35 -2.98 -6.13 -6.03
C TYR A 35 -1.67 -5.86 -6.74
N VAL A 36 -0.90 -4.90 -6.24
CA VAL A 36 0.40 -4.58 -6.82
C VAL A 36 1.33 -5.79 -6.72
N CYS A 37 1.35 -6.48 -5.60
CA CYS A 37 2.13 -7.71 -5.45
C CYS A 37 1.76 -8.74 -6.52
N GLN A 38 0.47 -8.93 -6.77
CA GLN A 38 0.02 -9.86 -7.81
C GLN A 38 0.46 -9.43 -9.20
N TRP A 39 0.29 -8.15 -9.53
CA TRP A 39 0.66 -7.63 -10.84
C TRP A 39 2.16 -7.69 -11.10
N GLU A 40 2.98 -7.49 -10.05
CA GLU A 40 4.44 -7.52 -10.15
C GLU A 40 5.02 -8.93 -9.96
N GLY A 41 4.19 -9.88 -9.55
CA GLY A 41 4.66 -11.24 -9.27
C GLY A 41 5.60 -11.30 -8.07
N LYS A 42 5.34 -10.51 -7.04
CA LYS A 42 6.20 -10.36 -5.87
C LYS A 42 5.47 -10.62 -4.56
N THR A 43 6.20 -11.06 -3.56
CA THR A 43 5.72 -11.07 -2.18
C THR A 43 5.79 -9.64 -1.61
N MET A 44 5.18 -9.43 -0.44
CA MET A 44 5.28 -8.14 0.25
C MET A 44 6.73 -7.76 0.56
N ASP A 45 7.54 -8.72 0.98
CA ASP A 45 8.96 -8.48 1.26
C ASP A 45 9.72 -8.08 0.01
N GLU A 46 9.47 -8.77 -1.09
CA GLU A 46 10.10 -8.44 -2.38
C GLU A 46 9.64 -7.07 -2.88
N LEU A 47 8.37 -6.74 -2.69
CA LEU A 47 7.87 -5.42 -3.05
C LEU A 47 8.55 -4.34 -2.21
N ALA A 48 8.75 -4.58 -0.91
CA ALA A 48 9.44 -3.64 -0.04
C ALA A 48 10.86 -3.33 -0.53
N GLU A 49 11.57 -4.35 -1.01
CA GLU A 49 12.93 -4.18 -1.53
C GLU A 49 12.99 -3.36 -2.81
N SER A 50 11.92 -3.38 -3.61
CA SER A 50 11.88 -2.71 -4.91
C SER A 50 10.87 -1.55 -4.96
N ILE A 51 10.36 -1.11 -3.82
CA ILE A 51 9.27 -0.13 -3.79
C ILE A 51 9.62 1.18 -4.51
N SER A 52 10.84 1.64 -4.43
CA SER A 52 11.26 2.88 -5.09
C SER A 52 11.22 2.77 -6.62
N ASP A 53 11.38 1.56 -7.15
CA ASP A 53 11.27 1.31 -8.60
C ASP A 53 9.83 1.06 -9.03
N VAL A 54 9.02 0.45 -8.15
CA VAL A 54 7.64 0.07 -8.47
C VAL A 54 6.68 1.24 -8.31
N LEU A 55 6.81 2.04 -7.26
CA LEU A 55 5.88 3.13 -6.96
C LEU A 55 5.66 4.07 -8.15
N PRO A 56 6.70 4.56 -8.86
CA PRO A 56 6.48 5.48 -9.97
C PRO A 56 5.61 4.91 -11.10
N LYS A 57 5.52 3.59 -11.23
CA LYS A 57 4.69 2.96 -12.27
C LYS A 57 3.20 3.15 -12.03
N TYR A 58 2.78 3.30 -10.77
CA TYR A 58 1.38 3.29 -10.36
C TYR A 58 0.85 4.67 -9.98
N ILE A 59 1.69 5.69 -9.94
CA ILE A 59 1.29 7.06 -9.67
C ILE A 59 1.19 7.87 -10.97
N ASP A 60 0.80 9.14 -10.87
CA ASP A 60 0.58 10.00 -12.03
C ASP A 60 1.80 10.03 -12.95
N GLY A 61 1.55 9.83 -14.24
CA GLY A 61 2.61 9.79 -15.25
C GLY A 61 3.30 8.44 -15.38
N GLY A 62 2.97 7.48 -14.56
CA GLY A 62 3.56 6.15 -14.60
C GLY A 62 2.89 5.23 -15.61
N GLU A 63 3.59 4.13 -15.93
CA GLU A 63 3.15 3.12 -16.91
C GLU A 63 1.80 2.51 -16.55
N TYR A 64 1.55 2.32 -15.24
CA TYR A 64 0.35 1.66 -14.73
C TYR A 64 -0.52 2.58 -13.87
N PHE A 65 -0.51 3.89 -14.15
CA PHE A 65 -1.25 4.82 -13.29
C PHE A 65 -2.75 4.53 -13.24
N VAL A 66 -3.31 3.95 -14.31
CA VAL A 66 -4.73 3.56 -14.33
C VAL A 66 -5.00 2.51 -13.27
N ARG A 67 -4.11 1.53 -13.10
CA ARG A 67 -4.21 0.52 -12.04
C ARG A 67 -4.12 1.16 -10.66
N GLY A 68 -3.27 2.20 -10.52
CA GLY A 68 -3.14 2.94 -9.26
C GLY A 68 -4.42 3.63 -8.83
N ARG A 69 -5.32 3.95 -9.77
CA ARG A 69 -6.59 4.60 -9.48
C ARG A 69 -7.71 3.61 -9.11
N MET A 70 -7.46 2.31 -9.23
CA MET A 70 -8.46 1.29 -8.86
C MET A 70 -8.81 1.36 -7.37
N LYS A 71 -9.99 0.85 -7.02
CA LYS A 71 -10.49 0.84 -5.65
C LYS A 71 -10.52 2.24 -5.05
N SER A 72 -11.06 3.20 -5.81
CA SER A 72 -11.14 4.61 -5.38
C SER A 72 -9.77 5.16 -4.99
N ARG A 73 -8.77 4.85 -5.80
CA ARG A 73 -7.37 5.27 -5.62
C ARG A 73 -6.66 4.58 -4.45
N ALA A 74 -7.27 3.57 -3.84
CA ALA A 74 -6.66 2.86 -2.71
C ALA A 74 -5.36 2.16 -3.11
N VAL A 75 -5.23 1.74 -4.36
CA VAL A 75 -4.01 1.09 -4.85
C VAL A 75 -2.82 2.04 -4.73
N ARG A 76 -2.92 3.23 -5.33
CA ARG A 76 -1.80 4.18 -5.28
C ARG A 76 -1.59 4.78 -3.90
N CYS A 77 -2.68 5.07 -3.18
CA CYS A 77 -2.57 5.61 -1.82
C CYS A 77 -1.96 4.58 -0.87
N GLY A 78 -2.39 3.33 -0.97
CA GLY A 78 -1.82 2.24 -0.19
C GLY A 78 -0.36 2.03 -0.50
N LEU A 79 0.02 2.09 -1.78
CA LEU A 79 1.40 1.92 -2.20
C LEU A 79 2.29 3.04 -1.68
N ARG A 80 1.79 4.28 -1.69
CA ARG A 80 2.52 5.42 -1.12
C ARG A 80 2.74 5.25 0.39
N GLN A 81 1.73 4.80 1.11
CA GLN A 81 1.87 4.55 2.54
C GLN A 81 2.83 3.38 2.81
N PHE A 82 2.79 2.35 1.95
CA PHE A 82 3.72 1.24 2.05
C PHE A 82 5.16 1.72 1.85
N ASN A 83 5.39 2.63 0.91
CA ASN A 83 6.71 3.24 0.70
C ASN A 83 7.18 3.98 1.96
N LYS A 84 6.31 4.77 2.57
CA LYS A 84 6.62 5.47 3.83
C LYS A 84 7.01 4.48 4.93
N PHE A 85 6.22 3.43 5.08
CA PHE A 85 6.47 2.38 6.07
C PHE A 85 7.84 1.74 5.86
N VAL A 86 8.17 1.40 4.61
CA VAL A 86 9.46 0.80 4.28
C VAL A 86 10.61 1.76 4.59
N MET A 87 10.47 3.03 4.21
CA MET A 87 11.50 4.04 4.46
C MET A 87 11.74 4.25 5.96
N GLU A 88 10.69 4.32 6.75
CA GLU A 88 10.80 4.47 8.21
C GLU A 88 11.46 3.24 8.84
N SER A 89 11.11 2.05 8.35
CA SER A 89 11.71 0.81 8.85
C SER A 89 13.20 0.72 8.55
N GLN A 90 13.64 1.27 7.41
CA GLN A 90 15.05 1.28 7.03
C GLN A 90 15.84 2.37 7.75
N ALA A 91 15.17 3.44 8.16
CA ALA A 91 15.81 4.55 8.86
C ALA A 91 16.07 4.25 10.34
N ALA A 92 15.48 3.21 10.88
CA ALA A 92 15.59 2.87 12.31
C ALA A 92 16.95 2.27 12.68
#